data_761078db14e353acc8c83e103a498f9f
#
_entry.id   761078db14e353acc8c83e103a498f9f
#
_cell.length_a   1.000
_cell.length_b   1.000
_cell.length_c   1.000
_cell.angle_alpha   90.00
_cell.angle_beta   90.00
_cell.angle_gamma   90.00
#
_symmetry.space_group_name_H-M   'P 1'
#
loop_
_entity.id
_entity.type
_entity.pdbx_description
1 polymer ?
#
loop_
_entity_poly.entity_id
_entity_poly.type
_entity_poly.pdbx_seq_one_letter_code
_entity_poly.pdbx_strand_id
1 'polypeptide(L)'
;NFFEQQTIEASAVYNSYLEGSSENLDKLRNDFPRSGYTHLALLKESTELLRENKKDEALQVLNNLKISTDGIFGNSIMNKLARINIARIHLSTKNYSQAVEILEKYSNDSDPFMHELKADALKGMGNIELAKEQYQAAISGYSDESLKRIVMLKLSNVEI
;
A
#
# COMPACT_ATOMS: atom_id res chain seq x y z
N ASN A 1 -7.00 -9.68 -30.97
CA ASN A 1 -5.97 -8.69 -30.64
C ASN A 1 -5.02 -9.29 -29.60
N PHE A 2 -3.69 -9.07 -29.77
CA PHE A 2 -2.64 -9.63 -28.90
C PHE A 2 -2.86 -9.26 -27.40
N PHE A 3 -3.21 -8.01 -27.12
CA PHE A 3 -3.46 -7.56 -25.74
C PHE A 3 -4.70 -8.20 -25.10
N GLU A 4 -5.74 -8.45 -25.88
CA GLU A 4 -6.94 -9.15 -25.39
C GLU A 4 -6.61 -10.60 -25.06
N GLN A 5 -5.84 -11.27 -25.91
CA GLN A 5 -5.41 -12.65 -25.69
C GLN A 5 -4.54 -12.75 -24.42
N GLN A 6 -3.58 -11.86 -24.24
CA GLN A 6 -2.77 -11.82 -23.01
C GLN A 6 -3.63 -11.58 -21.75
N THR A 7 -4.65 -10.74 -21.85
CA THR A 7 -5.57 -10.50 -20.73
C THR A 7 -6.37 -11.74 -20.37
N ILE A 8 -6.87 -12.47 -21.39
CA ILE A 8 -7.61 -13.72 -21.19
C ILE A 8 -6.72 -14.79 -20.56
N GLU A 9 -5.50 -14.95 -21.07
CA GLU A 9 -4.53 -15.91 -20.53
C GLU A 9 -4.15 -15.58 -19.07
N ALA A 10 -3.85 -14.32 -18.78
CA ALA A 10 -3.55 -13.87 -17.42
C ALA A 10 -4.74 -14.10 -16.45
N SER A 11 -5.98 -13.89 -16.91
CA SER A 11 -7.17 -14.14 -16.09
C SER A 11 -7.34 -15.62 -15.77
N ALA A 12 -7.08 -16.50 -16.73
CA ALA A 12 -7.15 -17.95 -16.53
C ALA A 12 -6.11 -18.44 -15.51
N VAL A 13 -4.87 -17.92 -15.61
CA VAL A 13 -3.80 -18.23 -14.63
C VAL A 13 -4.16 -17.70 -13.25
N TYR A 14 -4.74 -16.49 -13.16
CA TYR A 14 -5.18 -15.91 -11.91
C TYR A 14 -6.30 -16.72 -11.25
N ASN A 15 -7.28 -17.19 -12.02
CA ASN A 15 -8.34 -18.04 -11.48
C ASN A 15 -7.78 -19.37 -10.92
N SER A 16 -6.84 -20.00 -11.62
CA SER A 16 -6.16 -21.20 -11.11
C SER A 16 -5.32 -20.92 -9.85
N TYR A 17 -4.73 -19.73 -9.74
CA TYR A 17 -4.06 -19.28 -8.52
C TYR A 17 -5.07 -19.14 -7.35
N LEU A 18 -6.25 -18.59 -7.58
CA LEU A 18 -7.30 -18.48 -6.57
C LEU A 18 -7.81 -19.84 -6.08
N GLU A 19 -7.77 -20.86 -6.94
CA GLU A 19 -8.13 -22.24 -6.61
C GLU A 19 -7.06 -22.99 -5.80
N GLY A 20 -5.93 -22.34 -5.48
CA GLY A 20 -4.90 -22.84 -4.59
C GLY A 20 -3.61 -23.31 -5.25
N SER A 21 -3.43 -23.06 -6.54
CA SER A 21 -2.18 -23.38 -7.24
C SER A 21 -1.14 -22.26 -7.08
N SER A 22 -0.26 -22.39 -6.08
CA SER A 22 0.79 -21.40 -5.78
C SER A 22 1.79 -21.19 -6.94
N GLU A 23 2.02 -22.20 -7.76
CA GLU A 23 2.88 -22.12 -8.95
C GLU A 23 2.40 -21.07 -9.96
N ASN A 24 1.09 -20.80 -9.98
CA ASN A 24 0.50 -19.82 -10.88
C ASN A 24 0.84 -18.38 -10.51
N LEU A 25 1.25 -18.10 -9.28
CA LEU A 25 1.76 -16.77 -8.91
C LEU A 25 3.08 -16.47 -9.64
N ASP A 26 3.99 -17.44 -9.69
CA ASP A 26 5.24 -17.28 -10.41
C ASP A 26 5.01 -17.17 -11.92
N LYS A 27 4.06 -17.93 -12.46
CA LYS A 27 3.64 -17.80 -13.86
C LYS A 27 3.07 -16.42 -14.17
N LEU A 28 2.22 -15.86 -13.29
CA LEU A 28 1.72 -14.49 -13.44
C LEU A 28 2.86 -13.47 -13.44
N ARG A 29 3.82 -13.60 -12.52
CA ARG A 29 4.97 -12.70 -12.42
C ARG A 29 5.87 -12.73 -13.65
N ASN A 30 6.11 -13.92 -14.20
CA ASN A 30 7.05 -14.12 -15.30
C ASN A 30 6.43 -13.80 -16.67
N ASP A 31 5.22 -14.28 -16.91
CA ASP A 31 4.57 -14.20 -18.23
C ASP A 31 3.71 -12.95 -18.39
N PHE A 32 3.14 -12.43 -17.28
CA PHE A 32 2.19 -11.31 -17.27
C PHE A 32 2.52 -10.21 -16.25
N PRO A 33 3.77 -9.73 -16.13
CA PRO A 33 4.22 -8.89 -15.01
C PRO A 33 3.46 -7.57 -14.85
N ARG A 34 2.87 -7.07 -15.94
CA ARG A 34 2.12 -5.80 -15.95
C ARG A 34 0.59 -5.99 -15.96
N SER A 35 0.12 -7.21 -15.89
CA SER A 35 -1.30 -7.51 -15.86
C SER A 35 -1.92 -7.06 -14.53
N GLY A 36 -3.14 -6.51 -14.58
CA GLY A 36 -3.94 -6.23 -13.39
C GLY A 36 -4.17 -7.48 -12.54
N TYR A 37 -4.28 -8.65 -13.16
CA TYR A 37 -4.40 -9.93 -12.47
C TYR A 37 -3.16 -10.28 -11.64
N THR A 38 -1.96 -10.00 -12.17
CA THR A 38 -0.71 -10.15 -11.43
C THR A 38 -0.66 -9.20 -10.22
N HIS A 39 -1.07 -7.95 -10.42
CA HIS A 39 -1.13 -6.98 -9.32
C HIS A 39 -2.10 -7.40 -8.21
N LEU A 40 -3.28 -7.93 -8.57
CA LEU A 40 -4.24 -8.47 -7.61
C LEU A 40 -3.70 -9.70 -6.88
N ALA A 41 -3.04 -10.61 -7.60
CA ALA A 41 -2.42 -11.79 -6.99
C ALA A 41 -1.33 -11.40 -5.98
N LEU A 42 -0.48 -10.42 -6.29
CA LEU A 42 0.55 -9.93 -5.38
C LEU A 42 -0.04 -9.26 -4.13
N LEU A 43 -1.12 -8.48 -4.27
CA LEU A 43 -1.83 -7.92 -3.11
C LEU A 43 -2.42 -9.02 -2.22
N LYS A 44 -3.05 -10.03 -2.81
CA LYS A 44 -3.60 -11.17 -2.09
C LYS A 44 -2.50 -11.92 -1.33
N GLU A 45 -1.41 -12.27 -2.01
CA GLU A 45 -0.26 -12.95 -1.41
C GLU A 45 0.31 -12.15 -0.23
N SER A 46 0.53 -10.85 -0.40
CA SER A 46 1.03 -10.00 0.70
C SER A 46 0.08 -9.99 1.90
N THR A 47 -1.22 -10.03 1.66
CA THR A 47 -2.22 -10.06 2.74
C THR A 47 -2.20 -11.40 3.50
N GLU A 48 -2.02 -12.51 2.79
CA GLU A 48 -1.91 -13.84 3.40
C GLU A 48 -0.63 -13.95 4.23
N LEU A 49 0.51 -13.49 3.69
CA LEU A 49 1.78 -13.44 4.42
C LEU A 49 1.68 -12.60 5.71
N LEU A 50 0.97 -11.47 5.67
CA LEU A 50 0.73 -10.67 6.87
C LEU A 50 -0.14 -11.38 7.91
N ARG A 51 -1.14 -12.15 7.48
CA ARG A 51 -1.96 -12.98 8.39
C ARG A 51 -1.12 -14.07 9.06
N GLU A 52 -0.11 -14.58 8.36
CA GLU A 52 0.86 -15.55 8.87
C GLU A 52 1.99 -14.91 9.68
N ASN A 53 1.94 -13.59 9.91
CA ASN A 53 2.99 -12.78 10.57
C ASN A 53 4.36 -12.79 9.85
N LYS A 54 4.38 -13.07 8.55
CA LYS A 54 5.57 -13.09 7.69
C LYS A 54 5.81 -11.70 7.05
N LYS A 55 6.12 -10.72 7.90
CA LYS A 55 6.20 -9.31 7.48
C LYS A 55 7.30 -9.05 6.44
N ASP A 56 8.46 -9.70 6.56
CA ASP A 56 9.58 -9.49 5.64
C ASP A 56 9.25 -10.04 4.23
N GLU A 57 8.61 -11.21 4.16
CA GLU A 57 8.15 -11.79 2.90
C GLU A 57 7.05 -10.92 2.27
N ALA A 58 6.11 -10.41 3.07
CA ALA A 58 5.09 -9.47 2.61
C ALA A 58 5.71 -8.19 2.05
N LEU A 59 6.74 -7.63 2.69
CA LEU A 59 7.48 -6.47 2.18
C LEU A 59 8.13 -6.75 0.82
N GLN A 60 8.72 -7.93 0.62
CA GLN A 60 9.30 -8.32 -0.67
C GLN A 60 8.24 -8.35 -1.77
N VAL A 61 7.09 -8.98 -1.51
CA VAL A 61 5.97 -9.06 -2.46
C VAL A 61 5.44 -7.65 -2.80
N LEU A 62 5.24 -6.80 -1.79
CA LEU A 62 4.76 -5.44 -1.98
C LEU A 62 5.79 -4.54 -2.70
N ASN A 63 7.08 -4.73 -2.47
CA ASN A 63 8.13 -4.02 -3.22
C ASN A 63 8.14 -4.46 -4.70
N ASN A 64 7.93 -5.73 -5.00
CA ASN A 64 7.76 -6.19 -6.37
C ASN A 64 6.54 -5.53 -7.04
N LEU A 65 5.40 -5.48 -6.34
CA LEU A 65 4.20 -4.78 -6.81
C LEU A 65 4.47 -3.29 -7.05
N LYS A 66 5.14 -2.62 -6.11
CA LYS A 66 5.52 -1.20 -6.24
C LYS A 66 6.36 -0.96 -7.50
N ILE A 67 7.36 -1.81 -7.76
CA ILE A 67 8.26 -1.68 -8.92
C ILE A 67 7.51 -1.95 -10.23
N SER A 68 6.71 -3.01 -10.29
CA SER A 68 5.97 -3.39 -11.51
C SER A 68 4.87 -2.40 -11.91
N THR A 69 4.41 -1.59 -10.96
CA THR A 69 3.34 -0.60 -11.16
C THR A 69 3.85 0.83 -11.29
N ASP A 70 5.15 1.05 -11.22
CA ASP A 70 5.77 2.38 -11.35
C ASP A 70 5.96 2.81 -12.82
N GLY A 71 6.20 4.10 -13.03
CA GLY A 71 6.50 4.70 -14.34
C GLY A 71 5.28 5.19 -15.11
N ILE A 72 5.55 5.71 -16.33
CA ILE A 72 4.56 6.41 -17.17
C ILE A 72 3.41 5.47 -17.62
N PHE A 73 3.72 4.20 -17.84
CA PHE A 73 2.74 3.16 -18.21
C PHE A 73 2.37 2.27 -17.02
N GLY A 74 2.70 2.72 -15.81
CA GLY A 74 2.39 1.99 -14.58
C GLY A 74 0.93 2.12 -14.15
N ASN A 75 0.57 1.37 -13.13
CA ASN A 75 -0.73 1.44 -12.49
C ASN A 75 -0.62 2.27 -11.20
N SER A 76 -0.96 3.55 -11.28
CA SER A 76 -0.82 4.49 -10.14
C SER A 76 -1.66 4.08 -8.92
N ILE A 77 -2.82 3.47 -9.13
CA ILE A 77 -3.70 2.99 -8.04
C ILE A 77 -3.01 1.85 -7.30
N MET A 78 -2.52 0.85 -8.03
CA MET A 78 -1.82 -0.28 -7.43
C MET A 78 -0.48 0.12 -6.81
N ASN A 79 0.24 1.07 -7.41
CA ASN A 79 1.46 1.63 -6.83
C ASN A 79 1.19 2.31 -5.49
N LYS A 80 0.14 3.12 -5.42
CA LYS A 80 -0.30 3.77 -4.18
C LYS A 80 -0.69 2.75 -3.10
N LEU A 81 -1.49 1.73 -3.47
CA LEU A 81 -1.87 0.66 -2.54
C LEU A 81 -0.66 -0.12 -2.01
N ALA A 82 0.31 -0.44 -2.87
CA ALA A 82 1.55 -1.10 -2.45
C ALA A 82 2.30 -0.25 -1.42
N ARG A 83 2.46 1.06 -1.67
CA ARG A 83 3.16 1.99 -0.75
C ARG A 83 2.43 2.16 0.58
N ILE A 84 1.11 2.26 0.56
CA ILE A 84 0.30 2.30 1.79
C ILE A 84 0.54 1.05 2.65
N ASN A 85 0.51 -0.13 2.04
CA ASN A 85 0.71 -1.37 2.79
C ASN A 85 2.15 -1.50 3.30
N ILE A 86 3.16 -1.09 2.52
CA ILE A 86 4.56 -1.02 2.96
C ILE A 86 4.70 -0.05 4.16
N ALA A 87 4.11 1.15 4.07
CA ALA A 87 4.14 2.12 5.16
C ALA A 87 3.50 1.57 6.44
N ARG A 88 2.36 0.87 6.33
CA ARG A 88 1.71 0.22 7.48
C ARG A 88 2.58 -0.85 8.13
N ILE A 89 3.32 -1.63 7.35
CA ILE A 89 4.28 -2.60 7.90
C ILE A 89 5.39 -1.86 8.64
N HIS A 90 5.99 -0.83 8.04
CA HIS A 90 7.02 -0.02 8.68
C HIS A 90 6.53 0.64 9.97
N LEU A 91 5.31 1.18 10.00
CA LEU A 91 4.69 1.69 11.23
C LEU A 91 4.57 0.60 12.30
N SER A 92 4.10 -0.59 11.94
CA SER A 92 3.94 -1.71 12.87
C SER A 92 5.26 -2.25 13.44
N THR A 93 6.36 -2.00 12.75
CA THR A 93 7.72 -2.38 13.15
C THR A 93 8.54 -1.20 13.68
N LYS A 94 7.91 -0.03 13.87
CA LYS A 94 8.52 1.22 14.35
C LYS A 94 9.63 1.77 13.44
N ASN A 95 9.64 1.38 12.18
CA ASN A 95 10.53 1.90 11.16
C ASN A 95 9.96 3.18 10.55
N TYR A 96 9.80 4.20 11.38
CA TYR A 96 9.04 5.41 11.06
C TYR A 96 9.62 6.21 9.89
N SER A 97 10.93 6.32 9.79
CA SER A 97 11.58 7.05 8.68
C SER A 97 11.30 6.39 7.32
N GLN A 98 11.33 5.05 7.26
CA GLN A 98 10.98 4.30 6.06
C GLN A 98 9.49 4.45 5.70
N ALA A 99 8.62 4.55 6.71
CA ALA A 99 7.20 4.81 6.48
C ALA A 99 6.98 6.20 5.83
N VAL A 100 7.67 7.24 6.29
CA VAL A 100 7.62 8.57 5.67
C VAL A 100 8.17 8.54 4.25
N GLU A 101 9.35 7.95 4.05
CA GLU A 101 10.01 7.87 2.74
C GLU A 101 9.13 7.20 1.68
N ILE A 102 8.51 6.07 2.01
CA ILE A 102 7.67 5.34 1.05
C ILE A 102 6.41 6.12 0.64
N LEU A 103 5.91 6.99 1.50
CA LEU A 103 4.74 7.82 1.24
C LEU A 103 5.07 9.13 0.49
N GLU A 104 6.34 9.53 0.42
CA GLU A 104 6.75 10.83 -0.12
C GLU A 104 6.38 11.02 -1.59
N LYS A 105 6.35 9.95 -2.38
CA LYS A 105 5.89 10.00 -3.80
C LYS A 105 4.49 10.61 -3.94
N TYR A 106 3.65 10.46 -2.95
CA TYR A 106 2.27 10.94 -2.92
C TYR A 106 2.08 12.07 -1.90
N SER A 107 3.11 12.83 -1.59
CA SER A 107 3.07 13.92 -0.61
C SER A 107 2.06 15.02 -0.95
N ASN A 108 1.77 15.20 -2.25
CA ASN A 108 0.78 16.16 -2.76
C ASN A 108 -0.60 15.51 -3.05
N ASP A 109 -0.78 14.24 -2.68
CA ASP A 109 -2.06 13.56 -2.83
C ASP A 109 -3.06 14.13 -1.81
N SER A 110 -4.30 14.30 -2.24
CA SER A 110 -5.39 14.80 -1.37
C SER A 110 -6.05 13.70 -0.52
N ASP A 111 -5.56 12.47 -0.60
CA ASP A 111 -6.11 11.34 0.16
C ASP A 111 -5.84 11.51 1.67
N PRO A 112 -6.88 11.70 2.49
CA PRO A 112 -6.72 11.93 3.92
C PRO A 112 -6.02 10.76 4.64
N PHE A 113 -6.17 9.54 4.14
CA PHE A 113 -5.52 8.38 4.74
C PHE A 113 -4.00 8.42 4.59
N MET A 114 -3.48 8.96 3.46
CA MET A 114 -2.05 9.17 3.27
C MET A 114 -1.49 10.17 4.30
N HIS A 115 -2.20 11.25 4.54
CA HIS A 115 -1.85 12.24 5.57
C HIS A 115 -1.87 11.63 6.98
N GLU A 116 -2.88 10.82 7.28
CA GLU A 116 -2.98 10.13 8.57
C GLU A 116 -1.79 9.19 8.81
N LEU A 117 -1.43 8.34 7.84
CA LEU A 117 -0.27 7.44 7.94
C LEU A 117 1.05 8.22 8.09
N LYS A 118 1.21 9.31 7.34
CA LYS A 118 2.40 10.16 7.44
C LYS A 118 2.48 10.83 8.82
N ALA A 119 1.35 11.28 9.36
CA ALA A 119 1.28 11.83 10.71
C ALA A 119 1.67 10.82 11.79
N ASP A 120 1.15 9.59 11.70
CA ASP A 120 1.50 8.50 12.62
C ASP A 120 3.02 8.22 12.60
N ALA A 121 3.65 8.23 11.43
CA ALA A 121 5.09 8.04 11.29
C ALA A 121 5.91 9.22 11.86
N LEU A 122 5.52 10.45 11.54
CA LEU A 122 6.17 11.66 12.05
C LEU A 122 6.07 11.77 13.58
N LYS A 123 4.91 11.41 14.15
CA LYS A 123 4.75 11.30 15.60
C LYS A 123 5.72 10.28 16.18
N GLY A 124 5.84 9.10 15.55
CA GLY A 124 6.78 8.06 15.98
C GLY A 124 8.24 8.50 15.93
N MET A 125 8.60 9.42 15.04
CA MET A 125 9.91 10.06 14.95
C MET A 125 10.12 11.20 15.95
N GLY A 126 9.07 11.62 16.68
CA GLY A 126 9.12 12.78 17.56
C GLY A 126 8.98 14.13 16.83
N ASN A 127 8.66 14.13 15.54
CA ASN A 127 8.43 15.35 14.75
C ASN A 127 6.99 15.87 14.98
N ILE A 128 6.73 16.38 16.15
CA ILE A 128 5.39 16.68 16.67
C ILE A 128 4.66 17.73 15.82
N GLU A 129 5.31 18.82 15.46
CA GLU A 129 4.66 19.91 14.70
C GLU A 129 4.26 19.43 13.28
N LEU A 130 5.13 18.71 12.59
CA LEU A 130 4.81 18.15 11.29
C LEU A 130 3.72 17.07 11.38
N ALA A 131 3.70 16.29 12.46
CA ALA A 131 2.64 15.31 12.70
C ALA A 131 1.28 15.99 12.85
N LYS A 132 1.21 17.10 13.62
CA LYS A 132 -0.02 17.90 13.79
C LYS A 132 -0.53 18.44 12.45
N GLU A 133 0.36 19.01 11.64
CA GLU A 133 0.00 19.51 10.29
C GLU A 133 -0.62 18.39 9.42
N GLN A 134 -0.03 17.22 9.42
CA GLN A 134 -0.53 16.07 8.65
C GLN A 134 -1.86 15.54 9.21
N TYR A 135 -2.05 15.47 10.52
CA TYR A 135 -3.36 15.12 11.10
C TYR A 135 -4.44 16.15 10.75
N GLN A 136 -4.13 17.43 10.75
CA GLN A 136 -5.09 18.48 10.35
C GLN A 136 -5.47 18.35 8.89
N ALA A 137 -4.51 18.06 8.01
CA ALA A 137 -4.78 17.78 6.60
C ALA A 137 -5.69 16.55 6.42
N ALA A 138 -5.45 15.47 7.17
CA ALA A 138 -6.30 14.29 7.16
C ALA A 138 -7.73 14.62 7.62
N ILE A 139 -7.90 15.32 8.73
CA ILE A 139 -9.21 15.74 9.25
C ILE A 139 -9.97 16.57 8.22
N SER A 140 -9.30 17.49 7.54
CA SER A 140 -9.91 18.32 6.49
C SER A 140 -10.32 17.54 5.26
N GLY A 141 -9.64 16.45 4.95
CA GLY A 141 -9.88 15.63 3.76
C GLY A 141 -10.95 14.55 3.95
N TYR A 142 -11.13 14.02 5.15
CA TYR A 142 -12.15 13.01 5.39
C TYR A 142 -13.56 13.59 5.28
N SER A 143 -14.44 12.88 4.57
CA SER A 143 -15.89 13.15 4.55
C SER A 143 -16.64 12.35 5.64
N ASP A 144 -16.10 11.22 6.07
CA ASP A 144 -16.68 10.37 7.11
C ASP A 144 -16.39 10.93 8.52
N GLU A 145 -17.44 11.26 9.24
CA GLU A 145 -17.34 11.86 10.59
C GLU A 145 -16.72 10.90 11.63
N SER A 146 -16.86 9.59 11.45
CA SER A 146 -16.26 8.60 12.35
C SER A 146 -14.74 8.57 12.17
N LEU A 147 -14.27 8.59 10.93
CA LEU A 147 -12.84 8.67 10.61
C LEU A 147 -12.24 9.99 11.10
N LYS A 148 -12.93 11.13 10.91
CA LYS A 148 -12.49 12.43 11.46
C LYS A 148 -12.28 12.36 12.96
N ARG A 149 -13.24 11.80 13.71
CA ARG A 149 -13.13 11.66 15.17
C ARG A 149 -11.92 10.83 15.59
N ILE A 150 -11.63 9.74 14.88
CA ILE A 150 -10.45 8.91 15.15
C ILE A 150 -9.17 9.75 15.01
N VAL A 151 -9.06 10.53 13.92
CA VAL A 151 -7.87 11.35 13.67
C VAL A 151 -7.78 12.51 14.65
N MET A 152 -8.92 13.13 15.05
CA MET A 152 -8.95 14.15 16.11
C MET A 152 -8.44 13.61 17.45
N LEU A 153 -8.79 12.36 17.81
CA LEU A 153 -8.25 11.70 19.00
C LEU A 153 -6.73 11.47 18.88
N LYS A 154 -6.26 11.06 17.70
CA LYS A 154 -4.81 10.93 17.44
C LYS A 154 -4.10 12.27 17.60
N LEU A 155 -4.67 13.36 17.07
CA LEU A 155 -4.12 14.70 17.17
C LEU A 155 -4.06 15.18 18.62
N SER A 156 -5.12 15.00 19.40
CA SER A 156 -5.13 15.37 20.82
C SER A 156 -4.09 14.62 21.65
N ASN A 157 -3.77 13.38 21.26
CA ASN A 157 -2.76 12.56 21.94
C ASN A 157 -1.32 12.84 21.47
N VAL A 158 -1.11 13.79 20.57
CA VAL A 158 0.25 14.24 20.17
C VAL A 158 0.82 15.24 21.19
N GLU A 159 -0.04 15.92 21.95
CA GLU A 159 0.33 16.99 22.86
C GLU A 159 0.68 16.53 24.29
N ILE A 160 0.56 15.22 24.54
CA ILE A 160 0.89 14.62 25.84
C ILE A 160 2.25 13.94 25.78
#